data_ab8fe2e78d332993812fd5a601cce35f
#
_entry.id   ab8fe2e78d332993812fd5a601cce35f
#
_cell.length_a   1.000
_cell.length_b   1.000
_cell.length_c   1.000
_cell.angle_alpha   90.00
_cell.angle_beta   90.00
_cell.angle_gamma   90.00
#
_symmetry.space_group_name_H-M   'P 1'
#
loop_
_entity.id
_entity.type
_entity.pdbx_description
1 polymer ?
#
loop_
_entity_poly.entity_id
_entity_poly.type
_entity_poly.pdbx_seq_one_letter_code
_entity_poly.pdbx_strand_id
1 'polypeptide(L)'
;MKNVLVTVPSFSARCVSASKLLRENNFNLIIKNNMEHLLKSESTALRESICAVIAGKDGYQADTLSLLPGVRIISRFGTGIDNIDLRAAQQSGIVVNNAVGINSNAVAEFIIGLIFASMRNIPGSYHAMQNGYWGESHGCELQGKRIGLVGYGNIGKTLAKRLSGFDVELLAFDKQPDYQVADKAGVQFVSIEDIFMQSHVII
;
A
#
# COMPACT_ATOMS: atom_id res chain seq x y z
N MET A 1 31.81 3.92 -8.82
CA MET A 1 30.61 4.28 -8.05
C MET A 1 29.45 3.43 -8.58
N LYS A 2 28.67 2.82 -7.72
CA LYS A 2 27.54 1.96 -8.14
C LYS A 2 26.29 2.81 -8.31
N ASN A 3 25.56 2.63 -9.41
CA ASN A 3 24.34 3.39 -9.68
C ASN A 3 23.10 2.70 -9.16
N VAL A 4 22.23 3.45 -8.47
CA VAL A 4 20.91 3.03 -8.01
C VAL A 4 19.87 3.85 -8.76
N LEU A 5 19.03 3.17 -9.54
CA LEU A 5 17.90 3.80 -10.20
C LEU A 5 16.76 4.02 -9.18
N VAL A 6 16.17 5.18 -9.18
CA VAL A 6 15.04 5.53 -8.33
C VAL A 6 13.89 6.02 -9.23
N THR A 7 12.82 5.23 -9.34
CA THR A 7 11.62 5.62 -10.10
C THR A 7 10.49 6.13 -9.19
N VAL A 8 10.89 6.75 -8.08
CA VAL A 8 10.02 7.46 -7.13
C VAL A 8 10.48 8.90 -7.06
N PRO A 9 9.91 9.84 -7.81
CA PRO A 9 10.40 11.23 -7.91
C PRO A 9 10.56 11.94 -6.56
N SER A 10 9.63 11.66 -5.63
CA SER A 10 9.65 12.24 -4.29
C SER A 10 10.62 11.56 -3.30
N PHE A 11 11.36 10.53 -3.71
CA PHE A 11 12.19 9.72 -2.81
C PHE A 11 13.21 10.57 -2.04
N SER A 12 13.99 11.39 -2.74
CA SER A 12 15.04 12.20 -2.10
C SER A 12 14.49 13.24 -1.12
N ALA A 13 13.30 13.79 -1.40
CA ALA A 13 12.65 14.76 -0.53
C ALA A 13 11.98 14.10 0.70
N ARG A 14 11.41 12.91 0.52
CA ARG A 14 10.68 12.20 1.59
C ARG A 14 11.56 11.26 2.41
N CYS A 15 12.62 10.73 1.81
CA CYS A 15 13.49 9.71 2.41
C CYS A 15 14.92 10.24 2.55
N VAL A 16 15.08 11.39 3.22
CA VAL A 16 16.37 12.08 3.38
C VAL A 16 17.42 11.15 4.00
N SER A 17 17.07 10.44 5.08
CA SER A 17 17.98 9.52 5.77
C SER A 17 18.44 8.37 4.87
N ALA A 18 17.51 7.76 4.11
CA ALA A 18 17.85 6.69 3.18
C ALA A 18 18.74 7.19 2.01
N SER A 19 18.41 8.36 1.47
CA SER A 19 19.22 9.01 0.43
C SER A 19 20.63 9.32 0.91
N LYS A 20 20.76 9.81 2.15
CA LYS A 20 22.06 10.08 2.78
C LYS A 20 22.84 8.78 2.96
N LEU A 21 22.24 7.75 3.55
CA LEU A 21 22.85 6.45 3.77
C LEU A 21 23.40 5.84 2.48
N LEU A 22 22.64 5.89 1.39
CA LEU A 22 23.08 5.37 0.09
C LEU A 22 24.31 6.13 -0.43
N ARG A 23 24.30 7.46 -0.36
CA ARG A 23 25.44 8.29 -0.80
C ARG A 23 26.69 8.07 0.04
N GLU A 24 26.56 7.95 1.36
CA GLU A 24 27.67 7.66 2.28
C GLU A 24 28.31 6.30 2.01
N ASN A 25 27.54 5.36 1.44
CA ASN A 25 28.02 4.04 1.02
C ASN A 25 28.41 3.99 -0.47
N ASN A 26 28.77 5.14 -1.07
CA ASN A 26 29.27 5.26 -2.45
C ASN A 26 28.26 4.83 -3.53
N PHE A 27 26.95 4.93 -3.27
CA PHE A 27 25.92 4.77 -4.30
C PHE A 27 25.54 6.12 -4.89
N ASN A 28 25.49 6.19 -6.22
CA ASN A 28 24.95 7.32 -6.96
C ASN A 28 23.46 7.09 -7.25
N LEU A 29 22.62 8.06 -6.92
CA LEU A 29 21.17 7.98 -7.13
C LEU A 29 20.79 8.61 -8.48
N ILE A 30 20.26 7.80 -9.39
CA ILE A 30 19.72 8.23 -10.67
C ILE A 30 18.19 8.29 -10.51
N ILE A 31 17.65 9.50 -10.36
CA ILE A 31 16.22 9.70 -10.15
C ILE A 31 15.55 9.95 -11.50
N LYS A 32 14.56 9.14 -11.83
CA LYS A 32 13.75 9.25 -13.03
C LYS A 32 12.27 9.25 -12.66
N ASN A 33 11.46 9.93 -13.44
CA ASN A 33 10.01 10.01 -13.19
C ASN A 33 9.33 8.64 -13.38
N ASN A 34 9.83 7.86 -14.32
CA ASN A 34 9.36 6.50 -14.61
C ASN A 34 10.43 5.72 -15.39
N MET A 35 10.19 4.41 -15.54
CA MET A 35 11.07 3.51 -16.28
C MET A 35 11.11 3.84 -17.78
N GLU A 36 9.98 4.18 -18.38
CA GLU A 36 9.89 4.52 -19.81
C GLU A 36 10.81 5.69 -20.17
N HIS A 37 10.88 6.71 -19.31
CA HIS A 37 11.77 7.84 -19.50
C HIS A 37 13.24 7.42 -19.45
N LEU A 38 13.62 6.51 -18.57
CA LEU A 38 14.96 5.93 -18.53
C LEU A 38 15.28 5.22 -19.85
N LEU A 39 14.39 4.35 -20.32
CA LEU A 39 14.64 3.49 -21.49
C LEU A 39 14.75 4.29 -22.79
N LYS A 40 14.03 5.40 -22.89
CA LYS A 40 14.03 6.26 -24.08
C LYS A 40 15.16 7.28 -24.11
N SER A 41 15.57 7.81 -22.96
CA SER A 41 16.47 8.96 -22.88
C SER A 41 17.93 8.62 -22.53
N GLU A 42 18.20 7.40 -22.04
CA GLU A 42 19.51 7.07 -21.51
C GLU A 42 20.24 6.02 -22.33
N SER A 43 21.58 6.13 -22.33
CA SER A 43 22.47 5.23 -23.03
C SER A 43 22.44 3.81 -22.47
N THR A 44 22.79 2.82 -23.29
CA THR A 44 22.96 1.43 -22.86
C THR A 44 23.98 1.32 -21.75
N ALA A 45 25.11 2.03 -21.86
CA ALA A 45 26.15 2.02 -20.84
C ALA A 45 25.64 2.47 -19.45
N LEU A 46 24.77 3.48 -19.39
CA LEU A 46 24.17 3.88 -18.12
C LEU A 46 23.26 2.79 -17.56
N ARG A 47 22.41 2.17 -18.38
CA ARG A 47 21.51 1.09 -17.97
C ARG A 47 22.27 -0.13 -17.44
N GLU A 48 23.37 -0.49 -18.08
CA GLU A 48 24.26 -1.58 -17.64
C GLU A 48 24.98 -1.29 -16.32
N SER A 49 25.19 0.00 -16.01
CA SER A 49 25.84 0.43 -14.76
C SER A 49 24.93 0.41 -13.53
N ILE A 50 23.62 0.25 -13.73
CA ILE A 50 22.63 0.21 -12.65
C ILE A 50 22.70 -1.14 -11.94
N CYS A 51 23.00 -1.12 -10.64
CA CYS A 51 23.10 -2.35 -9.83
C CYS A 51 21.89 -2.61 -8.93
N ALA A 52 21.06 -1.60 -8.69
CA ALA A 52 19.87 -1.70 -7.85
C ALA A 52 18.78 -0.73 -8.32
N VAL A 53 17.53 -1.06 -8.00
CA VAL A 53 16.36 -0.23 -8.29
C VAL A 53 15.55 0.02 -7.02
N ILE A 54 15.22 1.28 -6.75
CA ILE A 54 14.14 1.67 -5.83
C ILE A 54 12.91 1.91 -6.69
N ALA A 55 12.03 0.90 -6.72
CA ALA A 55 10.95 0.80 -7.68
C ALA A 55 9.68 1.54 -7.23
N GLY A 56 9.20 2.43 -8.08
CA GLY A 56 7.89 3.05 -7.98
C GLY A 56 6.76 2.14 -8.47
N LYS A 57 5.77 2.73 -9.14
CA LYS A 57 4.61 2.02 -9.70
C LYS A 57 4.82 1.50 -11.13
N ASP A 58 6.01 1.70 -11.68
CA ASP A 58 6.35 1.28 -13.03
C ASP A 58 6.32 -0.24 -13.17
N GLY A 59 6.08 -0.73 -14.39
CA GLY A 59 6.14 -2.14 -14.73
C GLY A 59 7.60 -2.62 -14.85
N TYR A 60 7.91 -3.72 -14.17
CA TYR A 60 9.19 -4.42 -14.24
C TYR A 60 8.95 -5.83 -14.78
N GLN A 61 8.54 -5.89 -16.06
CA GLN A 61 8.29 -7.13 -16.77
C GLN A 61 9.60 -7.70 -17.34
N ALA A 62 9.57 -8.91 -17.89
CA ALA A 62 10.75 -9.61 -18.41
C ALA A 62 11.55 -8.80 -19.43
N ASP A 63 10.88 -8.11 -20.35
CA ASP A 63 11.48 -7.23 -21.34
C ASP A 63 12.20 -6.02 -20.69
N THR A 64 11.56 -5.38 -19.73
CA THR A 64 12.14 -4.27 -18.96
C THR A 64 13.37 -4.72 -18.16
N LEU A 65 13.29 -5.86 -17.49
CA LEU A 65 14.39 -6.42 -16.70
C LEU A 65 15.59 -6.80 -17.56
N SER A 66 15.35 -7.29 -18.78
CA SER A 66 16.42 -7.65 -19.73
C SER A 66 17.28 -6.44 -20.17
N LEU A 67 16.72 -5.22 -20.09
CA LEU A 67 17.41 -3.98 -20.41
C LEU A 67 18.25 -3.43 -19.24
N LEU A 68 18.25 -4.11 -18.10
CA LEU A 68 18.96 -3.73 -16.87
C LEU A 68 19.86 -4.88 -16.36
N PRO A 69 20.81 -5.38 -17.15
CA PRO A 69 21.55 -6.59 -16.84
C PRO A 69 22.43 -6.49 -15.58
N GLY A 70 22.76 -5.26 -15.15
CA GLY A 70 23.55 -5.00 -13.94
C GLY A 70 22.78 -5.13 -12.64
N VAL A 71 21.44 -5.11 -12.69
CA VAL A 71 20.57 -5.09 -11.50
C VAL A 71 20.64 -6.42 -10.74
N ARG A 72 20.78 -6.32 -9.43
CA ARG A 72 20.84 -7.45 -8.49
C ARG A 72 19.73 -7.39 -7.43
N ILE A 73 19.15 -6.21 -7.21
CA ILE A 73 18.08 -6.01 -6.24
C ILE A 73 17.09 -4.97 -6.73
N ILE A 74 15.80 -5.27 -6.54
CA ILE A 74 14.68 -4.33 -6.69
C ILE A 74 14.03 -4.16 -5.33
N SER A 75 14.10 -2.95 -4.78
CA SER A 75 13.40 -2.57 -3.55
C SER A 75 12.14 -1.79 -3.91
N ARG A 76 10.97 -2.43 -3.73
CA ARG A 76 9.69 -1.80 -4.02
C ARG A 76 9.35 -0.75 -2.96
N PHE A 77 9.22 0.50 -3.36
CA PHE A 77 8.77 1.59 -2.49
C PHE A 77 7.25 1.51 -2.27
N GLY A 78 6.84 0.52 -1.51
CA GLY A 78 5.43 0.19 -1.21
C GLY A 78 5.26 -1.30 -0.89
N THR A 79 4.02 -1.72 -0.62
CA THR A 79 3.68 -3.07 -0.19
C THR A 79 3.36 -4.02 -1.34
N GLY A 80 2.64 -3.55 -2.37
CA GLY A 80 2.27 -4.37 -3.53
C GLY A 80 3.46 -4.58 -4.48
N ILE A 81 3.53 -5.75 -5.10
CA ILE A 81 4.57 -6.16 -6.06
C ILE A 81 3.99 -6.64 -7.39
N ASP A 82 2.70 -6.37 -7.64
CA ASP A 82 1.98 -6.83 -8.84
C ASP A 82 2.57 -6.26 -10.14
N ASN A 83 3.31 -5.16 -10.03
CA ASN A 83 4.01 -4.52 -11.14
C ASN A 83 5.39 -5.13 -11.43
N ILE A 84 5.81 -6.19 -10.72
CA ILE A 84 7.12 -6.84 -10.88
C ILE A 84 6.91 -8.30 -11.30
N ASP A 85 7.49 -8.72 -12.41
CA ASP A 85 7.53 -10.12 -12.80
C ASP A 85 8.56 -10.86 -11.93
N LEU A 86 8.05 -11.51 -10.88
CA LEU A 86 8.87 -12.23 -9.92
C LEU A 86 9.61 -13.42 -10.55
N ARG A 87 9.02 -14.08 -11.58
CA ARG A 87 9.65 -15.20 -12.26
C ARG A 87 10.84 -14.72 -13.11
N ALA A 88 10.63 -13.67 -13.88
CA ALA A 88 11.70 -13.07 -14.67
C ALA A 88 12.82 -12.51 -13.78
N ALA A 89 12.47 -11.87 -12.66
CA ALA A 89 13.43 -11.39 -11.68
C ALA A 89 14.28 -12.54 -11.11
N GLN A 90 13.64 -13.64 -10.69
CA GLN A 90 14.31 -14.81 -10.18
C GLN A 90 15.25 -15.45 -11.21
N GLN A 91 14.79 -15.59 -12.46
CA GLN A 91 15.61 -16.14 -13.56
C GLN A 91 16.83 -15.27 -13.86
N SER A 92 16.71 -13.96 -13.66
CA SER A 92 17.81 -12.99 -13.82
C SER A 92 18.68 -12.85 -12.57
N GLY A 93 18.45 -13.62 -11.50
CA GLY A 93 19.18 -13.53 -10.24
C GLY A 93 18.94 -12.23 -9.48
N ILE A 94 17.79 -11.59 -9.69
CA ILE A 94 17.41 -10.34 -9.04
C ILE A 94 16.60 -10.64 -7.77
N VAL A 95 17.05 -10.13 -6.64
CA VAL A 95 16.30 -10.18 -5.38
C VAL A 95 15.24 -9.08 -5.36
N VAL A 96 13.98 -9.44 -5.08
CA VAL A 96 12.89 -8.48 -4.95
C VAL A 96 12.50 -8.34 -3.48
N ASN A 97 12.48 -7.11 -2.99
CA ASN A 97 12.08 -6.74 -1.64
C ASN A 97 10.97 -5.70 -1.68
N ASN A 98 10.06 -5.73 -0.71
CA ASN A 98 8.99 -4.74 -0.55
C ASN A 98 8.81 -4.32 0.91
N ALA A 99 8.07 -3.24 1.14
CA ALA A 99 7.84 -2.67 2.46
C ALA A 99 6.54 -3.23 3.08
N VAL A 100 6.53 -4.53 3.42
CA VAL A 100 5.35 -5.20 3.97
C VAL A 100 4.88 -4.53 5.27
N GLY A 101 3.60 -4.18 5.35
CA GLY A 101 2.95 -3.68 6.56
C GLY A 101 3.28 -2.24 6.96
N ILE A 102 4.23 -1.57 6.29
CA ILE A 102 4.69 -0.22 6.69
C ILE A 102 3.59 0.84 6.62
N ASN A 103 2.61 0.66 5.74
CA ASN A 103 1.49 1.58 5.55
C ASN A 103 0.20 1.13 6.25
N SER A 104 0.22 0.03 7.01
CA SER A 104 -1.00 -0.54 7.61
C SER A 104 -1.70 0.45 8.53
N ASN A 105 -0.95 1.23 9.28
CA ASN A 105 -1.50 2.29 10.14
C ASN A 105 -2.21 3.37 9.33
N ALA A 106 -1.53 3.93 8.33
CA ALA A 106 -2.08 5.01 7.51
C ALA A 106 -3.34 4.55 6.73
N VAL A 107 -3.32 3.31 6.21
CA VAL A 107 -4.47 2.75 5.49
C VAL A 107 -5.63 2.50 6.45
N ALA A 108 -5.39 1.94 7.64
CA ALA A 108 -6.44 1.72 8.63
C ALA A 108 -7.10 3.03 9.08
N GLU A 109 -6.33 4.08 9.31
CA GLU A 109 -6.84 5.41 9.65
C GLU A 109 -7.64 6.03 8.50
N PHE A 110 -7.18 5.87 7.27
CA PHE A 110 -7.92 6.32 6.08
C PHE A 110 -9.26 5.60 5.93
N ILE A 111 -9.29 4.28 6.17
CA ILE A 111 -10.53 3.48 6.14
C ILE A 111 -11.51 3.99 7.19
N ILE A 112 -11.08 4.27 8.42
CA ILE A 112 -11.94 4.84 9.46
C ILE A 112 -12.51 6.18 9.00
N GLY A 113 -11.67 7.02 8.41
CA GLY A 113 -12.13 8.29 7.81
C GLY A 113 -13.21 8.09 6.74
N LEU A 114 -13.06 7.08 5.86
CA LEU A 114 -14.06 6.75 4.85
C LEU A 114 -15.36 6.21 5.45
N ILE A 115 -15.28 5.37 6.50
CA ILE A 115 -16.46 4.88 7.23
C ILE A 115 -17.27 6.08 7.74
N PHE A 116 -16.63 7.00 8.46
CA PHE A 116 -17.34 8.17 8.96
C PHE A 116 -17.80 9.13 7.86
N ALA A 117 -17.01 9.33 6.83
CA ALA A 117 -17.41 10.13 5.68
C ALA A 117 -18.70 9.61 5.02
N SER A 118 -18.80 8.28 4.86
CA SER A 118 -19.97 7.61 4.32
C SER A 118 -21.14 7.64 5.30
N MET A 119 -20.95 7.13 6.52
CA MET A 119 -22.05 6.95 7.50
C MET A 119 -22.64 8.28 7.99
N ARG A 120 -21.84 9.34 8.05
CA ARG A 120 -22.27 10.67 8.50
C ARG A 120 -22.54 11.64 7.34
N ASN A 121 -22.48 11.16 6.08
CA ASN A 121 -22.66 11.96 4.88
C ASN A 121 -21.81 13.25 4.88
N ILE A 122 -20.55 13.16 5.34
CA ILE A 122 -19.64 14.33 5.44
C ILE A 122 -19.45 15.04 4.10
N PRO A 123 -19.19 14.33 2.96
CA PRO A 123 -19.03 14.98 1.66
C PRO A 123 -20.29 15.72 1.20
N GLY A 124 -21.47 15.12 1.41
CA GLY A 124 -22.74 15.77 1.06
C GLY A 124 -23.01 17.03 1.88
N SER A 125 -22.76 16.97 3.19
CA SER A 125 -22.90 18.14 4.09
C SER A 125 -21.90 19.24 3.71
N TYR A 126 -20.65 18.88 3.42
CA TYR A 126 -19.65 19.84 2.96
C TYR A 126 -20.09 20.52 1.66
N HIS A 127 -20.54 19.74 0.67
CA HIS A 127 -21.01 20.29 -0.62
C HIS A 127 -22.24 21.22 -0.44
N ALA A 128 -23.20 20.85 0.40
CA ALA A 128 -24.35 21.67 0.69
C ALA A 128 -23.93 23.04 1.29
N MET A 129 -23.03 23.03 2.28
CA MET A 129 -22.52 24.25 2.90
C MET A 129 -21.75 25.12 1.92
N GLN A 130 -20.96 24.57 1.03
CA GLN A 130 -20.26 25.32 -0.03
C GLN A 130 -21.24 26.05 -0.97
N ASN A 131 -22.45 25.54 -1.14
CA ASN A 131 -23.49 26.13 -1.95
C ASN A 131 -24.46 27.01 -1.13
N GLY A 132 -24.10 27.38 0.11
CA GLY A 132 -24.88 28.24 0.96
C GLY A 132 -26.11 27.59 1.58
N TYR A 133 -26.24 26.27 1.51
CA TYR A 133 -27.32 25.52 2.13
C TYR A 133 -26.92 24.98 3.50
N TRP A 134 -27.63 25.42 4.54
CA TRP A 134 -27.53 24.94 5.91
C TRP A 134 -28.77 24.11 6.23
N GLY A 135 -28.69 22.80 6.07
CA GLY A 135 -29.81 21.89 6.27
C GLY A 135 -29.44 20.68 7.12
N GLU A 136 -30.44 19.91 7.48
CA GLU A 136 -30.25 18.65 8.19
C GLU A 136 -29.58 17.62 7.26
N SER A 137 -28.56 16.94 7.78
CA SER A 137 -27.95 15.80 7.12
C SER A 137 -28.15 14.57 8.01
N HIS A 138 -28.85 13.58 7.50
CA HIS A 138 -29.09 12.34 8.22
C HIS A 138 -27.91 11.38 7.99
N GLY A 139 -27.47 10.73 9.07
CA GLY A 139 -26.43 9.70 9.06
C GLY A 139 -26.71 8.63 10.09
N CYS A 140 -25.86 7.61 10.11
CA CYS A 140 -25.92 6.52 11.07
C CYS A 140 -24.76 6.58 12.04
N GLU A 141 -24.97 6.15 13.27
CA GLU A 141 -23.92 5.92 14.25
C GLU A 141 -23.19 4.59 13.97
N LEU A 142 -21.92 4.53 14.36
CA LEU A 142 -21.11 3.33 14.20
C LEU A 142 -21.34 2.32 15.32
N GLN A 143 -21.73 2.80 16.51
CA GLN A 143 -22.01 1.97 17.68
C GLN A 143 -23.02 0.86 17.37
N GLY A 144 -22.74 -0.36 17.83
CA GLY A 144 -23.56 -1.54 17.63
C GLY A 144 -23.63 -2.05 16.18
N LYS A 145 -22.80 -1.51 15.27
CA LYS A 145 -22.75 -1.98 13.88
C LYS A 145 -21.81 -3.17 13.74
N ARG A 146 -22.12 -4.06 12.80
CA ARG A 146 -21.23 -5.12 12.36
C ARG A 146 -20.37 -4.66 11.20
N ILE A 147 -19.05 -4.78 11.37
CA ILE A 147 -18.06 -4.45 10.35
C ILE A 147 -17.44 -5.75 9.82
N GLY A 148 -17.63 -6.01 8.55
CA GLY A 148 -17.08 -7.19 7.87
C GLY A 148 -15.75 -6.85 7.21
N LEU A 149 -14.72 -7.63 7.53
CA LEU A 149 -13.37 -7.50 6.97
C LEU A 149 -13.13 -8.63 5.96
N VAL A 150 -12.99 -8.30 4.68
CA VAL A 150 -12.58 -9.25 3.64
C VAL A 150 -11.06 -9.21 3.52
N GLY A 151 -10.41 -10.01 4.36
CA GLY A 151 -8.97 -10.05 4.58
C GLY A 151 -8.59 -9.61 5.99
N TYR A 152 -7.91 -10.49 6.72
CA TYR A 152 -7.44 -10.23 8.09
C TYR A 152 -5.91 -10.24 8.18
N GLY A 153 -5.26 -9.63 7.18
CA GLY A 153 -3.82 -9.39 7.14
C GLY A 153 -3.38 -8.19 7.98
N ASN A 154 -2.23 -7.60 7.68
CA ASN A 154 -1.67 -6.48 8.44
C ASN A 154 -2.61 -5.28 8.57
N ILE A 155 -3.33 -4.93 7.49
CA ILE A 155 -4.29 -3.81 7.50
C ILE A 155 -5.51 -4.18 8.32
N GLY A 156 -6.12 -5.36 8.08
CA GLY A 156 -7.30 -5.82 8.81
C GLY A 156 -7.06 -5.92 10.31
N LYS A 157 -5.92 -6.51 10.74
CA LYS A 157 -5.51 -6.57 12.15
C LYS A 157 -5.33 -5.18 12.77
N THR A 158 -4.71 -4.26 12.02
CA THR A 158 -4.51 -2.88 12.49
C THR A 158 -5.83 -2.13 12.59
N LEU A 159 -6.73 -2.31 11.63
CA LEU A 159 -8.05 -1.69 11.62
C LEU A 159 -8.92 -2.22 12.76
N ALA A 160 -8.96 -3.53 12.98
CA ALA A 160 -9.69 -4.14 14.08
C ALA A 160 -9.26 -3.55 15.44
N LYS A 161 -7.95 -3.44 15.66
CA LYS A 161 -7.41 -2.81 16.88
C LYS A 161 -7.89 -1.36 17.06
N ARG A 162 -8.03 -0.59 15.97
CA ARG A 162 -8.51 0.80 16.06
C ARG A 162 -10.01 0.91 16.23
N LEU A 163 -10.75 -0.02 15.66
CA LEU A 163 -12.21 -0.05 15.76
C LEU A 163 -12.72 -0.52 17.14
N SER A 164 -11.88 -1.14 17.96
CA SER A 164 -12.26 -1.65 19.30
C SER A 164 -12.83 -0.57 20.24
N GLY A 165 -12.54 0.71 19.99
CA GLY A 165 -13.07 1.83 20.79
C GLY A 165 -14.42 2.37 20.33
N PHE A 166 -15.04 1.78 19.29
CA PHE A 166 -16.30 2.28 18.71
C PHE A 166 -17.52 1.39 19.01
N ASP A 167 -17.40 0.43 19.94
CA ASP A 167 -18.46 -0.50 20.31
C ASP A 167 -19.09 -1.21 19.10
N VAL A 168 -18.26 -1.74 18.22
CA VAL A 168 -18.65 -2.47 17.01
C VAL A 168 -18.42 -3.96 17.16
N GLU A 169 -19.21 -4.77 16.44
CA GLU A 169 -18.93 -6.19 16.24
C GLU A 169 -18.05 -6.37 15.00
N LEU A 170 -16.96 -7.14 15.13
CA LEU A 170 -16.02 -7.36 14.05
C LEU A 170 -16.13 -8.78 13.51
N LEU A 171 -16.51 -8.90 12.25
CA LEU A 171 -16.48 -10.14 11.49
C LEU A 171 -15.32 -10.11 10.50
N ALA A 172 -14.67 -11.25 10.29
CA ALA A 172 -13.59 -11.34 9.30
C ALA A 172 -13.70 -12.61 8.47
N PHE A 173 -13.26 -12.51 7.23
CA PHE A 173 -12.97 -13.63 6.37
C PHE A 173 -11.52 -13.52 5.87
N ASP A 174 -10.78 -14.62 5.94
CA ASP A 174 -9.45 -14.72 5.33
C ASP A 174 -9.26 -16.14 4.79
N LYS A 175 -8.45 -16.28 3.73
CA LYS A 175 -8.07 -17.60 3.19
C LYS A 175 -7.15 -18.37 4.13
N GLN A 176 -6.43 -17.66 5.00
CA GLN A 176 -5.51 -18.21 6.01
C GLN A 176 -5.81 -17.55 7.36
N PRO A 177 -6.89 -17.97 8.05
CA PRO A 177 -7.34 -17.32 9.28
C PRO A 177 -6.35 -17.52 10.44
N ASP A 178 -6.04 -16.43 11.13
CA ASP A 178 -5.23 -16.40 12.36
C ASP A 178 -6.17 -16.28 13.57
N TYR A 179 -6.74 -17.41 13.97
CA TYR A 179 -7.72 -17.46 15.06
C TYR A 179 -7.21 -16.91 16.38
N GLN A 180 -5.92 -17.17 16.71
CA GLN A 180 -5.36 -16.72 17.98
C GLN A 180 -5.25 -15.20 18.11
N VAL A 181 -4.94 -14.54 16.99
CA VAL A 181 -4.87 -13.07 16.95
C VAL A 181 -6.27 -12.47 16.90
N ALA A 182 -7.20 -13.11 16.20
CA ALA A 182 -8.59 -12.68 16.09
C ALA A 182 -9.32 -12.71 17.43
N ASP A 183 -9.22 -13.80 18.17
CA ASP A 183 -9.84 -13.96 19.49
C ASP A 183 -9.39 -12.87 20.48
N LYS A 184 -8.09 -12.56 20.50
CA LYS A 184 -7.54 -11.48 21.34
C LYS A 184 -8.05 -10.09 20.97
N ALA A 185 -8.44 -9.91 19.71
CA ALA A 185 -8.97 -8.66 19.19
C ALA A 185 -10.50 -8.58 19.18
N GLY A 186 -11.19 -9.62 19.66
CA GLY A 186 -12.65 -9.71 19.62
C GLY A 186 -13.23 -9.82 18.21
N VAL A 187 -12.48 -10.43 17.28
CA VAL A 187 -12.90 -10.62 15.88
C VAL A 187 -13.36 -12.04 15.65
N GLN A 188 -14.55 -12.19 15.10
CA GLN A 188 -15.13 -13.49 14.75
C GLN A 188 -14.86 -13.82 13.27
N PHE A 189 -14.19 -14.95 13.01
CA PHE A 189 -14.11 -15.47 11.64
C PHE A 189 -15.41 -16.13 11.21
N VAL A 190 -15.87 -15.77 10.02
CA VAL A 190 -17.09 -16.27 9.40
C VAL A 190 -16.85 -16.59 7.92
N SER A 191 -17.84 -17.19 7.24
CA SER A 191 -17.78 -17.38 5.79
C SER A 191 -17.85 -16.04 5.04
N ILE A 192 -17.43 -16.03 3.78
CA ILE A 192 -17.53 -14.82 2.95
C ILE A 192 -19.00 -14.44 2.73
N GLU A 193 -19.89 -15.42 2.62
CA GLU A 193 -21.32 -15.26 2.50
C GLU A 193 -21.90 -14.58 3.75
N ASP A 194 -21.45 -14.98 4.94
CA ASP A 194 -21.87 -14.37 6.21
C ASP A 194 -21.39 -12.91 6.32
N ILE A 195 -20.19 -12.59 5.82
CA ILE A 195 -19.74 -11.20 5.74
C ILE A 195 -20.76 -10.36 4.97
N PHE A 196 -21.18 -10.83 3.79
CA PHE A 196 -22.15 -10.09 2.95
C PHE A 196 -23.56 -10.02 3.56
N MET A 197 -23.97 -11.06 4.25
CA MET A 197 -25.34 -11.14 4.81
C MET A 197 -25.49 -10.39 6.13
N GLN A 198 -24.45 -10.31 6.93
CA GLN A 198 -24.57 -9.85 8.31
C GLN A 198 -23.93 -8.47 8.56
N SER A 199 -23.05 -7.98 7.68
CA SER A 199 -22.33 -6.74 7.92
C SER A 199 -23.13 -5.51 7.50
N HIS A 200 -23.00 -4.43 8.29
CA HIS A 200 -23.51 -3.09 7.94
C HIS A 200 -22.50 -2.30 7.12
N VAL A 201 -21.20 -2.58 7.32
CA VAL A 201 -20.08 -2.01 6.56
C VAL A 201 -19.16 -3.15 6.17
N ILE A 202 -18.71 -3.19 4.92
CA ILE A 202 -17.78 -4.20 4.40
C ILE A 202 -16.53 -3.48 3.91
N ILE A 203 -15.38 -4.04 4.25
CA ILE A 203 -14.05 -3.49 3.96
C ILE A 203 -13.17 -4.57 3.34
#